data_edc757f06c9955e54af2418c3f3a0d58
#
_entry.id   edc757f06c9955e54af2418c3f3a0d58
#
_cell.length_a   1.000
_cell.length_b   1.000
_cell.length_c   1.000
_cell.angle_alpha   90.00
_cell.angle_beta   90.00
_cell.angle_gamma   90.00
#
_symmetry.space_group_name_H-M   'P 1'
#
loop_
_entity.id
_entity.type
_entity.pdbx_description
1 polymer ?
#
loop_
_entity_poly.entity_id
_entity_poly.type
_entity_poly.pdbx_seq_one_letter_code
_entity_poly.pdbx_strand_id
1 'polypeptide(L)'
;MMKLLVTGGLGFIGSNFILNVLKNTNFEILNVDAEFYGSNHYNLIEVENSPKYSFVKGDITDKKLMENLISKCDCVVNFAAESHVDRSILDPSPFLNSNIFGTFTILDIIKNQKKRLV
;
A
#
# COMPACT_ATOMS: atom_id res chain seq x y z
N MET A 1 -1.61 19.08 -7.08
CA MET A 1 -2.43 18.19 -6.20
C MET A 1 -1.57 17.02 -5.74
N MET A 2 -1.63 16.71 -4.46
CA MET A 2 -0.83 15.61 -3.92
C MET A 2 -1.41 14.26 -4.29
N LYS A 3 -0.55 13.35 -4.72
CA LYS A 3 -0.91 11.96 -5.01
C LYS A 3 -0.14 11.03 -4.09
N LEU A 4 -0.87 10.24 -3.31
CA LEU A 4 -0.32 9.28 -2.36
C LEU A 4 -0.33 7.87 -2.95
N LEU A 5 0.78 7.17 -2.84
CA LEU A 5 0.80 5.73 -3.01
C LEU A 5 0.56 5.09 -1.65
N VAL A 6 -0.52 4.35 -1.51
CA VAL A 6 -0.84 3.61 -0.30
C VAL A 6 -0.62 2.14 -0.57
N THR A 7 0.20 1.48 0.23
CA THR A 7 0.38 0.04 0.15
C THR A 7 -0.45 -0.64 1.23
N GLY A 8 -1.01 -1.79 0.92
CA GLY A 8 -1.84 -2.52 1.88
C GLY A 8 -3.16 -1.84 2.20
N GLY A 9 -3.69 -1.07 1.26
CA GLY A 9 -4.91 -0.29 1.46
C GLY A 9 -6.20 -1.09 1.51
N LEU A 10 -6.15 -2.39 1.21
CA LEU A 10 -7.33 -3.28 1.37
C LEU A 10 -7.44 -3.86 2.77
N GLY A 11 -6.43 -3.69 3.62
CA GLY A 11 -6.47 -4.12 5.00
C GLY A 11 -7.32 -3.17 5.86
N PHE A 12 -7.53 -3.54 7.13
CA PHE A 12 -8.38 -2.78 8.05
C PHE A 12 -7.86 -1.34 8.25
N ILE A 13 -6.59 -1.19 8.61
CA ILE A 13 -6.03 0.14 8.90
C ILE A 13 -5.87 0.95 7.61
N GLY A 14 -5.30 0.34 6.58
CA GLY A 14 -5.07 1.02 5.30
C GLY A 14 -6.36 1.51 4.65
N SER A 15 -7.42 0.70 4.68
CA SER A 15 -8.71 1.10 4.08
C SER A 15 -9.34 2.27 4.84
N ASN A 16 -9.27 2.27 6.17
CA ASN A 16 -9.77 3.40 6.96
C ASN A 16 -8.98 4.67 6.70
N PHE A 17 -7.68 4.57 6.52
CA PHE A 17 -6.85 5.70 6.13
C PHE A 17 -7.29 6.27 4.78
N ILE A 18 -7.48 5.41 3.77
CA ILE A 18 -7.89 5.83 2.43
C ILE A 18 -9.25 6.54 2.47
N LEU A 19 -10.24 5.96 3.15
CA LEU A 19 -11.55 6.56 3.28
C LEU A 19 -11.48 7.94 3.92
N ASN A 20 -10.67 8.08 4.97
CA ASN A 20 -10.50 9.35 5.67
C ASN A 20 -9.87 10.42 4.77
N VAL A 21 -8.80 10.06 4.06
CA VAL A 21 -8.11 10.99 3.16
C VAL A 21 -9.01 11.46 2.03
N LEU A 22 -9.71 10.53 1.38
CA LEU A 22 -10.60 10.88 0.26
C LEU A 22 -11.79 11.73 0.69
N LYS A 23 -12.26 11.54 1.93
CA LYS A 23 -13.37 12.34 2.48
C LYS A 23 -12.95 13.75 2.86
N ASN A 24 -11.76 13.91 3.42
CA ASN A 24 -11.35 15.14 4.09
C ASN A 24 -10.33 15.97 3.32
N THR A 25 -9.81 15.47 2.21
CA THR A 25 -8.83 16.20 1.38
C THR A 25 -9.16 16.07 -0.10
N ASN A 26 -8.42 16.81 -0.92
CA ASN A 26 -8.47 16.70 -2.39
C ASN A 26 -7.33 15.84 -2.93
N PHE A 27 -6.65 15.09 -2.07
CA PHE A 27 -5.56 14.21 -2.50
C PHE A 27 -6.07 13.06 -3.37
N GLU A 28 -5.22 12.61 -4.27
CA GLU A 28 -5.45 11.38 -5.03
C GLU A 28 -4.76 10.20 -4.36
N ILE A 29 -5.38 9.04 -4.42
CA ILE A 29 -4.85 7.80 -3.84
C ILE A 29 -4.63 6.77 -4.96
N LEU A 30 -3.41 6.25 -5.03
CA LEU A 30 -3.11 5.03 -5.77
C LEU A 30 -2.85 3.94 -4.73
N ASN A 31 -3.74 2.95 -4.67
CA ASN A 31 -3.63 1.85 -3.72
C ASN A 31 -3.02 0.63 -4.40
N VAL A 32 -1.96 0.07 -3.82
CA VAL A 32 -1.37 -1.19 -4.25
C VAL A 32 -1.49 -2.21 -3.14
N ASP A 33 -2.05 -3.39 -3.45
CA ASP A 33 -2.26 -4.46 -2.48
C ASP A 33 -2.09 -5.80 -3.19
N ALA A 34 -1.43 -6.73 -2.54
CA ALA A 34 -1.22 -8.08 -3.07
C ALA A 34 -2.43 -8.99 -2.85
N GLU A 35 -3.43 -8.50 -2.12
CA GLU A 35 -4.63 -9.26 -1.78
C GLU A 35 -4.32 -10.50 -0.94
N PHE A 36 -3.36 -10.37 -0.02
CA PHE A 36 -3.04 -11.41 0.94
C PHE A 36 -4.13 -11.55 2.01
N TYR A 37 -3.93 -12.50 2.91
CA TYR A 37 -4.86 -12.75 4.00
C TYR A 37 -5.14 -11.46 4.80
N GLY A 38 -6.42 -11.20 5.05
CA GLY A 38 -6.87 -10.01 5.78
C GLY A 38 -7.23 -8.83 4.90
N SER A 39 -6.97 -8.89 3.59
CA SER A 39 -7.39 -7.86 2.66
C SER A 39 -8.84 -8.09 2.19
N ASN A 40 -9.56 -7.00 1.91
CA ASN A 40 -10.93 -7.09 1.44
C ASN A 40 -11.31 -5.85 0.64
N HIS A 41 -11.61 -6.03 -0.65
CA HIS A 41 -12.06 -4.94 -1.52
C HIS A 41 -13.34 -4.26 -1.02
N TYR A 42 -14.19 -4.98 -0.31
CA TYR A 42 -15.41 -4.43 0.23
C TYR A 42 -15.16 -3.28 1.19
N ASN A 43 -14.00 -3.26 1.84
CA ASN A 43 -13.62 -2.16 2.73
C ASN A 43 -13.58 -0.80 2.03
N LEU A 44 -13.40 -0.77 0.71
CA LEU A 44 -13.30 0.44 -0.09
C LEU A 44 -14.44 0.60 -1.11
N ILE A 45 -15.55 -0.13 -0.92
CA ILE A 45 -16.67 -0.11 -1.87
C ILE A 45 -17.23 1.30 -2.07
N GLU A 46 -17.22 2.12 -1.04
CA GLU A 46 -17.73 3.50 -1.09
C GLU A 46 -16.97 4.39 -2.05
N VAL A 47 -15.70 4.09 -2.31
CA VAL A 47 -14.80 4.95 -3.09
C VAL A 47 -14.24 4.30 -4.34
N GLU A 48 -14.60 3.04 -4.62
CA GLU A 48 -14.00 2.30 -5.74
C GLU A 48 -14.20 2.97 -7.10
N ASN A 49 -15.25 3.77 -7.26
CA ASN A 49 -15.54 4.50 -8.48
C ASN A 49 -15.16 5.98 -8.41
N SER A 50 -14.53 6.43 -7.34
CA SER A 50 -14.09 7.80 -7.21
C SER A 50 -12.98 8.13 -8.24
N PRO A 51 -13.04 9.28 -8.92
CA PRO A 51 -11.96 9.68 -9.85
C PRO A 51 -10.63 9.94 -9.14
N LYS A 52 -10.64 10.11 -7.82
CA LYS A 52 -9.43 10.34 -7.02
C LYS A 52 -8.83 9.04 -6.48
N TYR A 53 -9.44 7.90 -6.76
CA TYR A 53 -8.98 6.60 -6.27
C TYR A 53 -8.68 5.67 -7.43
N SER A 54 -7.55 4.97 -7.35
CA SER A 54 -7.20 3.89 -8.29
C SER A 54 -6.53 2.75 -7.54
N PHE A 55 -6.64 1.56 -8.10
CA PHE A 55 -6.13 0.34 -7.48
C PHE A 55 -5.26 -0.45 -8.45
N VAL A 56 -4.15 -0.98 -7.94
CA VAL A 56 -3.28 -1.91 -8.65
C VAL A 56 -3.05 -3.13 -7.76
N LYS A 57 -3.31 -4.32 -8.28
CA LYS A 57 -2.91 -5.54 -7.59
C LYS A 57 -1.42 -5.76 -7.80
N GLY A 58 -0.68 -5.91 -6.71
CA GLY A 58 0.76 -6.14 -6.79
C GLY A 58 1.38 -6.32 -5.42
N ASP A 59 2.59 -6.89 -5.44
CA ASP A 59 3.39 -7.14 -4.25
C ASP A 59 4.44 -6.05 -4.10
N ILE A 60 4.60 -5.52 -2.89
CA ILE A 60 5.61 -4.48 -2.63
C ILE A 60 7.05 -4.95 -2.82
N THR A 61 7.28 -6.26 -2.86
CA THR A 61 8.59 -6.83 -3.19
C THR A 61 8.89 -6.84 -4.68
N ASP A 62 7.90 -6.57 -5.53
CA ASP A 62 8.09 -6.42 -6.96
C ASP A 62 8.71 -5.06 -7.25
N LYS A 63 10.04 -5.01 -7.31
CA LYS A 63 10.79 -3.78 -7.45
C LYS A 63 10.41 -2.99 -8.70
N LYS A 64 10.26 -3.67 -9.83
CA LYS A 64 9.96 -3.01 -11.10
C LYS A 64 8.59 -2.34 -11.07
N LEU A 65 7.60 -3.05 -10.54
CA LEU A 65 6.25 -2.50 -10.35
C LEU A 65 6.29 -1.29 -9.42
N MET A 66 6.95 -1.43 -8.28
CA MET A 66 7.00 -0.37 -7.28
C MET A 66 7.76 0.86 -7.77
N GLU A 67 8.84 0.69 -8.53
CA GLU A 67 9.54 1.82 -9.16
C GLU A 67 8.57 2.64 -10.04
N ASN A 68 7.76 1.96 -10.83
CA ASN A 68 6.79 2.61 -11.70
C ASN A 68 5.71 3.35 -10.89
N LEU A 69 5.13 2.68 -9.90
CA LEU A 69 4.06 3.27 -9.09
C LEU A 69 4.56 4.45 -8.25
N ILE A 70 5.71 4.31 -7.62
CA ILE A 70 6.29 5.38 -6.78
C ILE A 70 6.64 6.60 -7.63
N SER A 71 7.12 6.39 -8.86
CA SER A 71 7.46 7.51 -9.76
C SER A 71 6.25 8.42 -10.05
N LYS A 72 5.05 7.88 -10.01
CA LYS A 72 3.80 8.61 -10.30
C LYS A 72 3.24 9.35 -9.09
N CYS A 73 3.82 9.16 -7.91
CA CYS A 73 3.26 9.67 -6.65
C CYS A 73 4.23 10.61 -5.96
N ASP A 74 3.69 11.46 -5.08
CA ASP A 74 4.50 12.42 -4.32
C ASP A 74 5.00 11.83 -3.01
N CYS A 75 4.26 10.88 -2.46
CA CYS A 75 4.51 10.34 -1.13
C CYS A 75 4.03 8.89 -1.06
N VAL A 76 4.69 8.09 -0.24
CA VAL A 76 4.30 6.69 0.00
C VAL A 76 3.87 6.52 1.46
N VAL A 77 2.73 5.86 1.66
CA VAL A 77 2.24 5.45 2.99
C VAL A 77 2.15 3.93 2.98
N ASN A 78 2.97 3.28 3.78
CA ASN A 78 3.12 1.82 3.74
C ASN A 78 2.35 1.14 4.87
N PHE A 79 1.24 0.50 4.54
CA PHE A 79 0.48 -0.37 5.45
C PHE A 79 0.62 -1.85 5.08
N ALA A 80 1.33 -2.17 4.00
CA ALA A 80 1.52 -3.56 3.58
C ALA A 80 2.38 -4.30 4.59
N ALA A 81 1.78 -5.21 5.32
CA ALA A 81 2.43 -6.02 6.32
C ALA A 81 1.55 -7.22 6.68
N GLU A 82 2.18 -8.31 7.08
CA GLU A 82 1.49 -9.43 7.71
C GLU A 82 1.46 -9.19 9.22
N SER A 83 0.27 -9.25 9.80
CA SER A 83 0.07 -8.94 11.23
C SER A 83 -0.61 -10.06 12.03
N HIS A 84 -0.97 -11.16 11.39
CA HIS A 84 -1.64 -12.29 12.06
C HIS A 84 -0.61 -13.21 12.73
N VAL A 85 -0.42 -13.04 14.03
CA VAL A 85 0.62 -13.74 14.82
C VAL A 85 0.53 -15.26 14.71
N ASP A 86 -0.66 -15.84 14.77
CA ASP A 86 -0.84 -17.29 14.66
C ASP A 86 -0.34 -17.84 13.33
N ARG A 87 -0.51 -17.07 12.25
CA ARG A 87 -0.01 -17.47 10.94
C ARG A 87 1.51 -17.37 10.86
N SER A 88 2.14 -16.43 11.58
CA SER A 88 3.60 -16.30 11.61
C SER A 88 4.28 -17.48 12.32
N ILE A 89 3.60 -18.10 13.27
CA ILE A 89 4.12 -19.29 13.97
C ILE A 89 4.15 -20.49 13.05
N LEU A 90 3.10 -20.64 12.20
CA LEU A 90 3.01 -21.76 11.27
C LEU A 90 3.93 -21.59 10.07
N ASP A 91 4.02 -20.37 9.51
CA ASP A 91 4.88 -20.06 8.38
C ASP A 91 5.32 -18.58 8.47
N PRO A 92 6.57 -18.33 8.84
CA PRO A 92 7.08 -16.96 8.96
C PRO A 92 7.44 -16.30 7.62
N SER A 93 7.50 -17.05 6.52
CA SER A 93 7.97 -16.50 5.23
C SER A 93 7.17 -15.28 4.74
N PRO A 94 5.82 -15.27 4.79
CA PRO A 94 5.07 -14.08 4.38
C PRO A 94 5.41 -12.84 5.22
N PHE A 95 5.68 -13.03 6.52
CA PHE A 95 6.11 -11.93 7.40
C PHE A 95 7.46 -11.37 6.99
N LEU A 96 8.42 -12.23 6.68
CA LEU A 96 9.74 -11.81 6.22
C LEU A 96 9.63 -11.07 4.89
N ASN A 97 8.88 -11.59 3.94
CA ASN A 97 8.72 -10.98 2.64
C ASN A 97 8.04 -9.60 2.75
N SER A 98 6.89 -9.51 3.41
CA SER A 98 6.14 -8.26 3.49
C SER A 98 6.80 -7.26 4.43
N ASN A 99 7.18 -7.68 5.64
CA ASN A 99 7.59 -6.75 6.69
C ASN A 99 9.07 -6.35 6.59
N ILE A 100 9.91 -7.18 6.00
CA ILE A 100 11.34 -6.89 5.86
C ILE A 100 11.69 -6.57 4.41
N PHE A 101 11.56 -7.53 3.50
CA PHE A 101 11.96 -7.33 2.11
C PHE A 101 11.09 -6.30 1.38
N GLY A 102 9.78 -6.29 1.63
CA GLY A 102 8.89 -5.30 1.04
C GLY A 102 9.21 -3.89 1.50
N THR A 103 9.41 -3.70 2.79
CA THR A 103 9.78 -2.39 3.36
C THR A 103 11.14 -1.93 2.81
N PHE A 104 12.12 -2.84 2.75
CA PHE A 104 13.41 -2.54 2.17
C PHE A 104 13.28 -2.09 0.71
N THR A 105 12.48 -2.80 -0.08
CA THR A 105 12.27 -2.45 -1.49
C THR A 105 11.74 -1.03 -1.64
N ILE A 106 10.73 -0.67 -0.85
CA ILE A 106 10.15 0.68 -0.87
C ILE A 106 11.18 1.73 -0.48
N LEU A 107 11.92 1.50 0.60
CA LEU A 107 12.91 2.46 1.09
C LEU A 107 14.04 2.68 0.08
N ASP A 108 14.50 1.63 -0.57
CA ASP A 108 15.53 1.71 -1.59
C ASP A 108 15.07 2.56 -2.79
N ILE A 109 13.84 2.33 -3.25
CA ILE A 109 13.27 3.09 -4.37
C ILE A 109 13.08 4.56 -3.98
N ILE A 110 12.54 4.84 -2.80
CA ILE A 110 12.30 6.19 -2.31
C ILE A 110 13.61 6.97 -2.24
N LYS A 111 14.67 6.36 -1.72
CA LYS A 111 16.00 6.95 -1.67
C LYS A 111 16.47 7.37 -3.06
N ASN A 112 16.31 6.49 -4.05
CA ASN A 112 16.79 6.74 -5.40
C ASN A 112 15.94 7.77 -6.15
N GLN A 113 14.64 7.83 -5.87
CA GLN A 113 13.70 8.76 -6.51
C GLN A 113 13.45 10.04 -5.71
N LYS A 114 14.05 10.18 -4.52
CA LYS A 114 13.89 11.33 -3.63
C LYS A 114 12.43 11.62 -3.27
N LYS A 115 11.66 10.57 -3.02
CA LYS A 115 10.27 10.68 -2.54
C LYS A 115 10.22 10.67 -1.01
N ARG A 116 9.00 10.81 -0.45
CA ARG A 116 8.77 10.77 0.98
C ARG A 116 8.06 9.46 1.38
N LEU A 117 8.44 8.93 2.53
CA LEU A 117 7.74 7.86 3.20
C LEU A 117 7.06 8.40 4.45
N VAL A 118 5.83 8.01 4.62
CA VAL A 118 5.06 8.33 5.83
C VAL A 118 4.68 7.04 6.55
#